data_b511eaa506e4c5e5329e1bcd0880015f
#
_entry.id   b511eaa506e4c5e5329e1bcd0880015f
#
_cell.length_a   1.000
_cell.length_b   1.000
_cell.length_c   1.000
_cell.angle_alpha   90.00
_cell.angle_beta   90.00
_cell.angle_gamma   90.00
#
_symmetry.space_group_name_H-M   'P 1'
#
loop_
_entity.id
_entity.type
_entity.pdbx_description
1 polymer ?
#
loop_
_entity_poly.entity_id
_entity_poly.type
_entity_poly.pdbx_seq_one_letter_code
_entity_poly.pdbx_strand_id
1 'polypeptide(L)'
;MLRKLLIVFASGVILAIVAFSGAWLVGGQKIQQDIEAHHGWNWTFDDDGDDNGGHHGPRKTRTFTVQSGTQLAMAVPVDLEFTRGDKAEMTVEGPADIVDRLVWENGRLSINGSARIHRSLKVRITAPEIAGLDLDAPGDVDLHGLDQESLHIDARGAIDLDADGKVNRLFVTSSGAGDVDLGKVEGRDATIRINGVGDVTIGATGTVDVEVNGAGDVTLVRKPQVLRSRMNGIGSIDHDY
;
A
#
# COMPACT_ATOMS: atom_id res chain seq x y z
N MET A 1 -20.56 -3.24 -33.96
CA MET A 1 -19.97 -3.42 -32.62
C MET A 1 -21.00 -3.20 -31.49
N LEU A 2 -21.89 -2.23 -31.59
CA LEU A 2 -22.92 -1.94 -30.60
C LEU A 2 -23.81 -3.14 -30.18
N ARG A 3 -24.20 -3.99 -31.15
CA ARG A 3 -25.05 -5.18 -30.88
C ARG A 3 -24.38 -6.24 -29.99
N LYS A 4 -23.05 -6.43 -30.12
CA LYS A 4 -22.31 -7.39 -29.29
C LYS A 4 -22.14 -6.86 -27.85
N LEU A 5 -21.95 -5.55 -27.70
CA LEU A 5 -21.86 -4.89 -26.39
C LEU A 5 -23.18 -4.97 -25.64
N LEU A 6 -24.29 -4.80 -26.33
CA LEU A 6 -25.64 -4.87 -25.75
C LEU A 6 -26.01 -6.28 -25.26
N ILE A 7 -25.54 -7.32 -25.97
CA ILE A 7 -25.74 -8.74 -25.58
C ILE A 7 -24.93 -9.05 -24.31
N VAL A 8 -23.67 -8.60 -24.24
CA VAL A 8 -22.82 -8.80 -23.04
C VAL A 8 -23.39 -8.09 -21.84
N PHE A 9 -23.88 -6.86 -22.01
CA PHE A 9 -24.53 -6.10 -20.93
C PHE A 9 -25.83 -6.77 -20.45
N ALA A 10 -26.68 -7.22 -21.37
CA ALA A 10 -27.92 -7.91 -21.03
C ALA A 10 -27.67 -9.24 -20.30
N SER A 11 -26.63 -10.01 -20.70
CA SER A 11 -26.28 -11.27 -20.02
C SER A 11 -25.71 -11.02 -18.62
N GLY A 12 -24.95 -9.95 -18.41
CA GLY A 12 -24.46 -9.54 -17.08
C GLY A 12 -25.57 -9.17 -16.11
N VAL A 13 -26.56 -8.40 -16.57
CA VAL A 13 -27.73 -8.00 -15.78
C VAL A 13 -28.58 -9.23 -15.40
N ILE A 14 -28.80 -10.17 -16.32
CA ILE A 14 -29.57 -11.39 -16.03
C ILE A 14 -28.84 -12.27 -15.01
N LEU A 15 -27.50 -12.41 -15.11
CA LEU A 15 -26.71 -13.15 -14.12
C LEU A 15 -26.75 -12.51 -12.72
N ALA A 16 -26.71 -11.19 -12.64
CA ALA A 16 -26.83 -10.47 -11.39
C ALA A 16 -28.21 -10.67 -10.75
N ILE A 17 -29.29 -10.61 -11.53
CA ILE A 17 -30.67 -10.83 -11.03
C ILE A 17 -30.83 -12.26 -10.53
N VAL A 18 -30.29 -13.27 -11.23
CA VAL A 18 -30.37 -14.69 -10.80
C VAL A 18 -29.57 -14.91 -9.51
N ALA A 19 -28.39 -14.32 -9.39
CA ALA A 19 -27.57 -14.42 -8.18
C ALA A 19 -28.26 -13.74 -6.97
N PHE A 20 -28.86 -12.57 -7.16
CA PHE A 20 -29.61 -11.86 -6.11
C PHE A 20 -30.89 -12.63 -5.70
N SER A 21 -31.60 -13.19 -6.66
CA SER A 21 -32.83 -13.99 -6.37
C SER A 21 -32.49 -15.29 -5.64
N GLY A 22 -31.35 -15.94 -5.97
CA GLY A 22 -30.89 -17.14 -5.27
C GLY A 22 -30.47 -16.86 -3.82
N ALA A 23 -29.80 -15.74 -3.57
CA ALA A 23 -29.41 -15.32 -2.22
C ALA A 23 -30.65 -14.98 -1.34
N TRP A 24 -31.69 -14.44 -1.94
CA TRP A 24 -32.93 -14.10 -1.23
C TRP A 24 -33.74 -15.36 -0.83
N LEU A 25 -33.75 -16.39 -1.68
CA LEU A 25 -34.43 -17.66 -1.41
C LEU A 25 -33.78 -18.51 -0.31
N VAL A 26 -32.46 -18.40 -0.14
CA VAL A 26 -31.68 -19.19 0.85
C VAL A 26 -31.50 -18.44 2.18
N GLY A 27 -31.44 -17.09 2.16
CA GLY A 27 -31.14 -16.24 3.31
C GLY A 27 -32.33 -15.44 3.87
N GLY A 28 -33.40 -15.29 3.10
CA GLY A 28 -34.47 -14.31 3.39
C GLY A 28 -35.25 -14.55 4.70
N GLN A 29 -35.35 -15.79 5.17
CA GLN A 29 -36.09 -16.07 6.42
C GLN A 29 -35.26 -15.76 7.69
N LYS A 30 -33.93 -15.79 7.62
CA LYS A 30 -33.09 -15.41 8.78
C LYS A 30 -33.00 -13.89 8.96
N ILE A 31 -32.99 -13.15 7.86
CA ILE A 31 -32.89 -11.67 7.90
C ILE A 31 -34.15 -11.04 8.50
N GLN A 32 -35.34 -11.60 8.26
CA GLN A 32 -36.57 -11.06 8.85
C GLN A 32 -36.67 -11.25 10.37
N GLN A 33 -36.12 -12.35 10.92
CA GLN A 33 -36.12 -12.57 12.37
C GLN A 33 -35.13 -11.65 13.12
N ASP A 34 -34.03 -11.27 12.49
CA ASP A 34 -33.03 -10.35 13.08
C ASP A 34 -33.47 -8.87 13.01
N ILE A 35 -34.31 -8.50 12.05
CA ILE A 35 -34.86 -7.13 11.92
C ILE A 35 -35.92 -6.81 12.97
N GLU A 36 -36.73 -7.77 13.41
CA GLU A 36 -37.73 -7.56 14.46
C GLU A 36 -37.12 -7.48 15.88
N ALA A 37 -35.89 -7.98 16.06
CA ALA A 37 -35.20 -7.99 17.35
C ALA A 37 -34.40 -6.71 17.65
N HIS A 38 -34.07 -5.91 16.64
CA HIS A 38 -33.32 -4.67 16.82
C HIS A 38 -34.03 -3.48 16.19
N HIS A 39 -34.56 -2.60 17.05
CA HIS A 39 -35.14 -1.34 16.67
C HIS A 39 -34.18 -0.42 15.93
N GLY A 40 -34.49 -0.12 14.67
CA GLY A 40 -34.10 1.12 14.00
C GLY A 40 -32.67 1.15 13.45
N TRP A 41 -32.56 1.04 12.13
CA TRP A 41 -31.36 1.51 11.39
C TRP A 41 -31.37 3.03 11.44
N ASN A 42 -30.59 3.59 12.36
CA ASN A 42 -30.36 5.02 12.41
C ASN A 42 -29.00 5.28 11.77
N TRP A 43 -29.00 5.77 10.53
CA TRP A 43 -27.79 6.28 9.86
C TRP A 43 -27.56 7.71 10.38
N THR A 44 -26.98 7.86 11.54
CA THR A 44 -26.36 9.12 11.95
C THR A 44 -24.92 9.08 11.48
N PHE A 45 -24.60 9.92 10.51
CA PHE A 45 -23.22 10.34 10.26
C PHE A 45 -22.88 11.33 11.38
N ASP A 46 -22.50 10.85 12.53
CA ASP A 46 -21.85 11.66 13.54
C ASP A 46 -20.36 11.64 13.23
N ASP A 47 -19.93 12.74 12.60
CA ASP A 47 -18.58 13.19 12.48
C ASP A 47 -18.15 13.79 13.84
N ASP A 48 -17.95 12.95 14.83
CA ASP A 48 -17.19 13.30 16.03
C ASP A 48 -16.63 12.02 16.66
N GLY A 49 -15.31 11.93 16.62
CA GLY A 49 -14.57 10.80 17.15
C GLY A 49 -14.86 10.54 18.61
N ASP A 50 -15.43 9.38 18.86
CA ASP A 50 -15.22 8.67 20.11
C ASP A 50 -15.36 7.17 19.86
N ASP A 51 -14.21 6.58 19.76
CA ASP A 51 -13.91 5.17 19.60
C ASP A 51 -14.33 4.41 20.87
N ASN A 52 -15.62 4.05 20.97
CA ASN A 52 -16.10 3.22 22.07
C ASN A 52 -16.38 1.80 21.60
N GLY A 53 -15.48 0.86 21.95
CA GLY A 53 -15.80 -0.55 21.96
C GLY A 53 -14.76 -1.55 21.53
N GLY A 54 -13.53 -1.17 21.20
CA GLY A 54 -12.43 -2.13 21.06
C GLY A 54 -11.69 -2.24 22.40
N HIS A 55 -11.53 -3.41 22.94
CA HIS A 55 -10.58 -3.66 24.02
C HIS A 55 -9.19 -3.22 23.54
N HIS A 56 -8.83 -1.97 23.82
CA HIS A 56 -7.46 -1.48 23.66
C HIS A 56 -6.64 -2.09 24.80
N GLY A 57 -6.08 -3.26 24.56
CA GLY A 57 -5.02 -3.78 25.39
C GLY A 57 -3.91 -2.73 25.53
N PRO A 58 -3.05 -2.81 26.55
CA PRO A 58 -1.99 -1.83 26.76
C PRO A 58 -1.15 -1.69 25.49
N ARG A 59 -0.91 -0.45 25.05
CA ARG A 59 0.01 -0.15 23.95
C ARG A 59 1.44 -0.16 24.48
N LYS A 60 2.37 -0.57 23.66
CA LYS A 60 3.79 -0.61 23.95
C LYS A 60 4.58 -0.05 22.79
N THR A 61 5.67 0.62 23.12
CA THR A 61 6.66 1.09 22.16
C THR A 61 7.95 0.31 22.36
N ARG A 62 8.59 -0.12 21.28
CA ARG A 62 9.89 -0.77 21.30
C ARG A 62 10.80 -0.10 20.28
N THR A 63 12.06 0.15 20.67
CA THR A 63 13.06 0.78 19.83
C THR A 63 14.07 -0.26 19.36
N PHE A 64 14.46 -0.17 18.09
CA PHE A 64 15.46 -1.00 17.45
C PHE A 64 16.52 -0.11 16.81
N THR A 65 17.77 -0.56 16.83
CA THR A 65 18.85 0.07 16.07
C THR A 65 18.78 -0.38 14.61
N VAL A 66 18.79 0.57 13.71
CA VAL A 66 18.82 0.35 12.26
C VAL A 66 20.25 0.67 11.77
N GLN A 67 20.69 0.01 10.73
CA GLN A 67 21.93 0.40 10.05
C GLN A 67 21.60 1.32 8.88
N SER A 68 22.24 2.49 8.81
CA SER A 68 22.08 3.39 7.67
C SER A 68 22.51 2.71 6.37
N GLY A 69 21.79 3.00 5.28
CA GLY A 69 22.08 2.46 3.96
C GLY A 69 21.79 0.96 3.80
N THR A 70 20.97 0.36 4.67
CA THR A 70 20.55 -1.05 4.53
C THR A 70 19.15 -1.16 3.90
N GLN A 71 18.90 -2.33 3.30
CA GLN A 71 17.56 -2.75 2.90
C GLN A 71 16.74 -3.08 4.16
N LEU A 72 15.53 -2.53 4.25
CA LEU A 72 14.60 -2.79 5.34
C LEU A 72 13.45 -3.64 4.82
N ALA A 73 13.04 -4.66 5.59
CA ALA A 73 11.95 -5.55 5.20
C ALA A 73 10.85 -5.56 6.27
N MET A 74 9.61 -5.30 5.88
CA MET A 74 8.43 -5.32 6.75
C MET A 74 7.58 -6.54 6.42
N ALA A 75 7.64 -7.55 7.30
CA ALA A 75 6.85 -8.77 7.18
C ALA A 75 5.58 -8.77 8.07
N VAL A 76 5.21 -7.61 8.58
CA VAL A 76 4.03 -7.35 9.40
C VAL A 76 3.31 -6.11 8.87
N PRO A 77 1.98 -6.01 9.01
CA PRO A 77 1.26 -4.80 8.61
C PRO A 77 1.78 -3.56 9.35
N VAL A 78 2.10 -2.51 8.59
CA VAL A 78 2.72 -1.29 9.14
C VAL A 78 2.02 -0.02 8.63
N ASP A 79 2.02 1.00 9.48
CA ASP A 79 1.87 2.40 9.19
C ASP A 79 3.28 3.00 9.43
N LEU A 80 4.06 3.15 8.33
CA LEU A 80 5.48 3.43 8.38
C LEU A 80 5.76 4.86 7.96
N GLU A 81 6.40 5.60 8.84
CA GLU A 81 6.92 6.94 8.61
C GLU A 81 8.45 6.91 8.65
N PHE A 82 9.09 7.22 7.53
CA PHE A 82 10.53 7.45 7.47
C PHE A 82 10.82 8.95 7.41
N THR A 83 11.74 9.41 8.25
CA THR A 83 12.26 10.77 8.19
C THR A 83 13.78 10.74 8.18
N ARG A 84 14.38 11.45 7.23
CA ARG A 84 15.84 11.59 7.19
C ARG A 84 16.35 12.28 8.44
N GLY A 85 17.40 11.71 9.06
CA GLY A 85 18.04 12.30 10.24
C GLY A 85 19.35 11.59 10.59
N ASP A 86 20.12 12.18 11.49
CA ASP A 86 21.50 11.71 11.81
C ASP A 86 21.52 10.41 12.61
N LYS A 87 20.45 10.11 13.36
CA LYS A 87 20.36 8.89 14.17
C LYS A 87 19.68 7.79 13.36
N ALA A 88 20.25 6.59 13.39
CA ALA A 88 19.67 5.43 12.75
C ALA A 88 18.91 4.58 13.79
N GLU A 89 17.62 4.85 13.95
CA GLU A 89 16.75 4.15 14.89
C GLU A 89 15.36 3.90 14.29
N MET A 90 14.71 2.85 14.76
CA MET A 90 13.34 2.52 14.44
C MET A 90 12.54 2.33 15.71
N THR A 91 11.40 3.01 15.84
CA THR A 91 10.44 2.80 16.93
C THR A 91 9.20 2.12 16.37
N VAL A 92 8.72 1.10 17.08
CA VAL A 92 7.50 0.37 16.72
C VAL A 92 6.54 0.46 17.89
N GLU A 93 5.33 0.96 17.60
CA GLU A 93 4.25 1.11 18.58
C GLU A 93 3.03 0.27 18.16
N GLY A 94 2.45 -0.45 19.10
CA GLY A 94 1.27 -1.27 18.87
C GLY A 94 0.75 -1.95 20.13
N PRO A 95 -0.16 -2.93 20.01
CA PRO A 95 -0.59 -3.76 21.13
C PRO A 95 0.59 -4.47 21.78
N ALA A 96 0.65 -4.46 23.13
CA ALA A 96 1.80 -4.97 23.87
C ALA A 96 2.10 -6.45 23.59
N ASP A 97 1.07 -7.27 23.43
CA ASP A 97 1.18 -8.69 23.10
C ASP A 97 1.79 -8.95 21.71
N ILE A 98 1.61 -8.05 20.76
CA ILE A 98 2.24 -8.08 19.45
C ILE A 98 3.67 -7.55 19.53
N VAL A 99 3.87 -6.37 20.12
CA VAL A 99 5.17 -5.69 20.20
C VAL A 99 6.20 -6.54 20.95
N ASP A 100 5.79 -7.30 21.98
CA ASP A 100 6.69 -8.19 22.74
C ASP A 100 7.20 -9.38 21.91
N ARG A 101 6.47 -9.75 20.87
CA ARG A 101 6.82 -10.85 19.96
C ARG A 101 7.54 -10.42 18.69
N LEU A 102 7.74 -9.11 18.49
CA LEU A 102 8.46 -8.59 17.34
C LEU A 102 9.93 -9.02 17.40
N VAL A 103 10.42 -9.42 16.25
CA VAL A 103 11.83 -9.77 16.00
C VAL A 103 12.37 -8.86 14.93
N TRP A 104 13.51 -8.24 15.21
CA TRP A 104 14.26 -7.43 14.26
C TRP A 104 15.60 -8.09 14.02
N GLU A 105 15.77 -8.71 12.86
CA GLU A 105 16.99 -9.43 12.48
C GLU A 105 17.32 -9.16 11.02
N ASN A 106 18.58 -8.88 10.72
CA ASN A 106 19.11 -8.70 9.36
C ASN A 106 18.29 -7.67 8.53
N GLY A 107 17.84 -6.58 9.15
CA GLY A 107 17.03 -5.57 8.48
C GLY A 107 15.55 -5.94 8.29
N ARG A 108 15.08 -7.06 8.87
CA ARG A 108 13.72 -7.56 8.72
C ARG A 108 12.94 -7.48 10.03
N LEU A 109 11.81 -6.77 10.00
CA LEU A 109 10.82 -6.75 11.08
C LEU A 109 9.81 -7.88 10.85
N SER A 110 9.72 -8.79 11.80
CA SER A 110 8.82 -9.94 11.74
C SER A 110 8.23 -10.23 13.12
N ILE A 111 7.31 -11.19 13.20
CA ILE A 111 6.71 -11.65 14.46
C ILE A 111 7.08 -13.10 14.75
N ASN A 112 7.46 -13.38 15.99
CA ASN A 112 7.74 -14.75 16.42
C ASN A 112 6.43 -15.53 16.65
N GLY A 113 6.29 -16.65 15.94
CA GLY A 113 5.11 -17.50 15.95
C GLY A 113 3.95 -16.96 15.11
N SER A 114 2.79 -17.61 15.17
CA SER A 114 1.59 -17.13 14.48
C SER A 114 0.82 -16.14 15.34
N ALA A 115 0.56 -14.96 14.80
CA ALA A 115 -0.36 -13.98 15.39
C ALA A 115 -1.25 -13.42 14.27
N ARG A 116 -2.50 -13.15 14.61
CA ARG A 116 -3.37 -12.38 13.74
C ARG A 116 -3.20 -10.90 14.11
N ILE A 117 -2.56 -10.15 13.23
CA ILE A 117 -2.42 -8.72 13.38
C ILE A 117 -3.60 -8.09 12.65
N HIS A 118 -4.53 -7.51 13.39
CA HIS A 118 -5.76 -6.92 12.85
C HIS A 118 -5.63 -5.44 12.52
N ARG A 119 -4.55 -4.78 12.97
CA ARG A 119 -4.26 -3.36 12.76
C ARG A 119 -2.78 -3.20 12.45
N SER A 120 -2.47 -2.23 11.60
CA SER A 120 -1.07 -1.86 11.31
C SER A 120 -0.33 -1.41 12.57
N LEU A 121 0.94 -1.79 12.65
CA LEU A 121 1.85 -1.30 13.69
C LEU A 121 2.40 0.06 13.25
N LYS A 122 2.42 1.03 14.15
CA LYS A 122 3.01 2.32 13.86
C LYS A 122 4.53 2.23 13.94
N VAL A 123 5.19 2.40 12.81
CA VAL A 123 6.64 2.28 12.66
C VAL A 123 7.21 3.65 12.29
N ARG A 124 8.09 4.19 13.10
CA ARG A 124 8.84 5.40 12.75
C ARG A 124 10.31 5.06 12.63
N ILE A 125 10.89 5.45 11.50
CA ILE A 125 12.30 5.22 11.18
C ILE A 125 12.95 6.57 10.98
N THR A 126 14.05 6.80 11.69
CA THR A 126 14.94 7.92 11.41
C THR A 126 16.29 7.34 11.01
N ALA A 127 16.82 7.75 9.87
CA ALA A 127 18.16 7.36 9.42
C ALA A 127 18.69 8.36 8.38
N PRO A 128 20.00 8.46 8.18
CA PRO A 128 20.57 9.30 7.11
C PRO A 128 20.12 8.87 5.71
N GLU A 129 20.03 7.56 5.49
CA GLU A 129 19.59 6.94 4.24
C GLU A 129 19.11 5.51 4.46
N ILE A 130 18.33 4.97 3.53
CA ILE A 130 17.93 3.57 3.46
C ILE A 130 18.23 3.06 2.04
N ALA A 131 18.79 1.85 1.87
CA ALA A 131 18.99 1.28 0.54
C ALA A 131 17.68 0.92 -0.15
N GLY A 132 16.67 0.55 0.63
CA GLY A 132 15.34 0.25 0.12
C GLY A 132 14.39 -0.34 1.14
N LEU A 133 13.19 -0.64 0.66
CA LEU A 133 12.08 -1.23 1.42
C LEU A 133 11.52 -2.46 0.70
N ASP A 134 11.46 -3.56 1.43
CA ASP A 134 10.70 -4.76 1.06
C ASP A 134 9.43 -4.81 1.92
N LEU A 135 8.29 -4.68 1.29
CA LEU A 135 6.99 -4.59 1.95
C LEU A 135 6.18 -5.86 1.63
N ASP A 136 6.31 -6.87 2.51
CA ASP A 136 5.68 -8.19 2.33
C ASP A 136 4.26 -8.27 2.89
N ALA A 137 3.82 -7.28 3.65
CA ALA A 137 2.52 -7.20 4.30
C ALA A 137 1.84 -5.87 3.97
N PRO A 138 0.51 -5.75 4.16
CA PRO A 138 -0.20 -4.49 3.94
C PRO A 138 0.35 -3.33 4.77
N GLY A 139 0.29 -2.13 4.23
CA GLY A 139 0.70 -0.93 4.98
C GLY A 139 0.62 0.37 4.20
N ASP A 140 0.60 1.44 4.97
CA ASP A 140 0.76 2.81 4.51
C ASP A 140 2.19 3.26 4.79
N VAL A 141 2.86 3.88 3.82
CA VAL A 141 4.29 4.20 3.90
C VAL A 141 4.54 5.62 3.45
N ASP A 142 5.06 6.44 4.35
CA ASP A 142 5.48 7.82 4.09
C ASP A 142 7.00 7.95 4.20
N LEU A 143 7.67 8.42 3.14
CA LEU A 143 9.12 8.60 3.10
C LEU A 143 9.46 10.07 2.92
N HIS A 144 9.89 10.73 3.99
CA HIS A 144 10.14 12.17 3.99
C HIS A 144 11.62 12.54 3.93
N GLY A 145 11.91 13.51 3.04
CA GLY A 145 13.21 14.16 2.96
C GLY A 145 14.32 13.26 2.45
N LEU A 146 14.04 12.34 1.56
CA LEU A 146 15.04 11.48 0.93
C LEU A 146 16.14 12.33 0.29
N ASP A 147 17.40 11.89 0.42
CA ASP A 147 18.55 12.54 -0.27
C ASP A 147 19.66 11.47 -0.40
N GLN A 148 19.56 10.69 -1.46
CA GLN A 148 20.41 9.52 -1.64
C GLN A 148 20.62 9.14 -3.10
N GLU A 149 21.61 8.30 -3.36
CA GLU A 149 21.99 7.87 -4.70
C GLU A 149 20.99 6.89 -5.32
N SER A 150 20.46 5.96 -4.53
CA SER A 150 19.51 4.97 -5.03
C SER A 150 18.50 4.55 -3.97
N LEU A 151 17.28 4.21 -4.39
CA LEU A 151 16.24 3.64 -3.56
C LEU A 151 15.58 2.48 -4.29
N HIS A 152 15.46 1.33 -3.60
CA HIS A 152 14.76 0.15 -4.09
C HIS A 152 13.46 -0.04 -3.29
N ILE A 153 12.33 -0.14 -3.98
CA ILE A 153 11.03 -0.42 -3.37
C ILE A 153 10.49 -1.70 -4.00
N ASP A 154 10.21 -2.70 -3.17
CA ASP A 154 9.59 -3.95 -3.57
C ASP A 154 8.30 -4.15 -2.75
N ALA A 155 7.16 -3.80 -3.32
CA ALA A 155 5.85 -3.87 -2.71
C ALA A 155 5.11 -5.14 -3.16
N ARG A 156 4.94 -6.08 -2.22
CA ARG A 156 4.24 -7.36 -2.44
C ARG A 156 2.89 -7.45 -1.72
N GLY A 157 2.66 -6.58 -0.75
CA GLY A 157 1.40 -6.45 -0.02
C GLY A 157 0.37 -5.56 -0.72
N ALA A 158 -0.66 -5.16 0.02
CA ALA A 158 -1.50 -4.03 -0.33
C ALA A 158 -0.85 -2.78 0.28
N ILE A 159 -0.19 -1.96 -0.55
CA ILE A 159 0.71 -0.88 -0.10
C ILE A 159 0.33 0.42 -0.76
N ASP A 160 0.06 1.42 0.05
CA ASP A 160 0.01 2.81 -0.38
C ASP A 160 1.29 3.51 0.08
N LEU A 161 2.05 4.10 -0.86
CA LEU A 161 3.34 4.70 -0.58
C LEU A 161 3.44 6.10 -1.17
N ASP A 162 3.76 7.05 -0.30
CA ASP A 162 4.12 8.43 -0.64
C ASP A 162 5.59 8.70 -0.33
N ALA A 163 6.28 9.43 -1.20
CA ALA A 163 7.65 9.83 -0.94
C ALA A 163 7.98 11.22 -1.46
N ASP A 164 8.88 11.89 -0.75
CA ASP A 164 9.46 13.18 -1.17
C ASP A 164 10.98 13.23 -0.98
N GLY A 165 11.63 14.16 -1.68
CA GLY A 165 13.06 14.40 -1.58
C GLY A 165 13.83 14.20 -2.88
N LYS A 166 15.09 13.72 -2.80
CA LYS A 166 15.98 13.53 -3.96
C LYS A 166 16.54 12.13 -3.99
N VAL A 167 16.36 11.43 -5.12
CA VAL A 167 16.94 10.11 -5.33
C VAL A 167 17.41 10.00 -6.78
N ASN A 168 18.72 9.82 -7.01
CA ASN A 168 19.24 9.77 -8.37
C ASN A 168 18.70 8.57 -9.16
N ARG A 169 18.58 7.40 -8.54
CA ARG A 169 18.09 6.18 -9.19
C ARG A 169 17.00 5.51 -8.37
N LEU A 170 15.82 5.41 -8.95
CA LEU A 170 14.65 4.76 -8.38
C LEU A 170 14.43 3.39 -9.02
N PHE A 171 14.22 2.37 -8.20
CA PHE A 171 13.84 1.03 -8.63
C PHE A 171 12.57 0.64 -7.87
N VAL A 172 11.47 0.50 -8.60
CA VAL A 172 10.16 0.19 -8.02
C VAL A 172 9.62 -1.09 -8.65
N THR A 173 9.30 -2.06 -7.83
CA THR A 173 8.58 -3.26 -8.23
C THR A 173 7.32 -3.37 -7.38
N SER A 174 6.15 -3.25 -8.02
CA SER A 174 4.86 -3.50 -7.38
C SER A 174 4.30 -4.82 -7.90
N SER A 175 4.12 -5.79 -7.00
CA SER A 175 3.55 -7.12 -7.29
C SER A 175 2.29 -7.39 -6.48
N GLY A 176 1.89 -6.46 -5.63
CA GLY A 176 0.69 -6.49 -4.80
C GLY A 176 -0.45 -5.67 -5.38
N ALA A 177 -1.15 -4.98 -4.50
CA ALA A 177 -2.16 -3.97 -4.82
C ALA A 177 -1.81 -2.67 -4.08
N GLY A 178 -2.30 -1.51 -4.57
CA GLY A 178 -2.05 -0.20 -3.96
C GLY A 178 -1.20 0.71 -4.82
N ASP A 179 -1.11 1.96 -4.42
CA ASP A 179 -0.55 3.04 -5.22
C ASP A 179 0.83 3.47 -4.71
N VAL A 180 1.70 3.93 -5.62
CA VAL A 180 3.04 4.41 -5.29
C VAL A 180 3.23 5.81 -5.86
N ASP A 181 3.19 6.83 -4.99
CA ASP A 181 3.42 8.23 -5.38
C ASP A 181 4.86 8.68 -5.10
N LEU A 182 5.65 8.74 -6.15
CA LEU A 182 7.01 9.29 -6.18
C LEU A 182 7.08 10.59 -7.00
N GLY A 183 5.95 11.24 -7.24
CA GLY A 183 5.87 12.48 -8.02
C GLY A 183 6.63 13.64 -7.40
N LYS A 184 6.73 13.68 -6.07
CA LYS A 184 7.48 14.67 -5.30
C LYS A 184 8.97 14.33 -5.14
N VAL A 185 9.40 13.14 -5.58
CA VAL A 185 10.81 12.75 -5.57
C VAL A 185 11.50 13.33 -6.79
N GLU A 186 12.53 14.15 -6.55
CA GLU A 186 13.43 14.64 -7.62
C GLU A 186 14.34 13.48 -8.06
N GLY A 187 13.90 12.73 -9.08
CA GLY A 187 14.64 11.60 -9.63
C GLY A 187 15.39 11.96 -10.90
N ARG A 188 16.50 11.26 -11.16
CA ARG A 188 17.15 11.25 -12.46
C ARG A 188 16.66 10.08 -13.30
N ASP A 189 16.97 8.88 -12.88
CA ASP A 189 16.62 7.66 -13.59
C ASP A 189 15.62 6.83 -12.77
N ALA A 190 14.65 6.20 -13.44
CA ALA A 190 13.66 5.35 -12.78
C ALA A 190 13.44 4.06 -13.58
N THR A 191 13.39 2.94 -12.87
CA THR A 191 12.98 1.64 -13.41
C THR A 191 11.76 1.16 -12.63
N ILE A 192 10.65 0.96 -13.34
CA ILE A 192 9.36 0.66 -12.74
C ILE A 192 8.84 -0.64 -13.32
N ARG A 193 8.46 -1.57 -12.46
CA ARG A 193 7.80 -2.83 -12.83
C ARG A 193 6.52 -3.00 -12.04
N ILE A 194 5.39 -3.06 -12.74
CA ILE A 194 4.08 -3.33 -12.17
C ILE A 194 3.65 -4.72 -12.62
N ASN A 195 3.61 -5.67 -11.68
CA ASN A 195 3.10 -7.03 -11.89
C ASN A 195 1.79 -7.27 -11.14
N GLY A 196 1.31 -6.27 -10.41
CA GLY A 196 0.13 -6.26 -9.57
C GLY A 196 -1.00 -5.39 -10.13
N VAL A 197 -1.73 -4.75 -9.20
CA VAL A 197 -2.79 -3.79 -9.49
C VAL A 197 -2.53 -2.51 -8.70
N GLY A 198 -2.51 -1.36 -9.36
CA GLY A 198 -2.31 -0.06 -8.71
C GLY A 198 -1.53 0.92 -9.59
N ASP A 199 -1.57 2.19 -9.21
CA ASP A 199 -1.03 3.27 -10.01
C ASP A 199 0.35 3.69 -9.47
N VAL A 200 1.21 4.18 -10.38
CA VAL A 200 2.55 4.67 -10.01
C VAL A 200 2.77 6.06 -10.59
N THR A 201 3.04 7.03 -9.72
CA THR A 201 3.40 8.39 -10.12
C THR A 201 4.90 8.61 -9.97
N ILE A 202 5.55 9.19 -11.00
CA ILE A 202 7.03 9.34 -11.05
C ILE A 202 7.45 10.75 -11.42
N GLY A 203 8.44 11.28 -10.67
CA GLY A 203 9.07 12.59 -10.89
C GLY A 203 10.49 12.54 -11.50
N ALA A 204 10.86 11.51 -12.27
CA ALA A 204 12.21 11.39 -12.85
C ALA A 204 12.37 12.15 -14.17
N THR A 205 13.57 12.70 -14.40
CA THR A 205 13.88 13.58 -15.55
C THR A 205 14.89 13.00 -16.55
N GLY A 206 15.61 11.95 -16.21
CA GLY A 206 16.61 11.28 -17.07
C GLY A 206 16.01 10.15 -17.89
N THR A 207 16.43 8.92 -17.62
CA THR A 207 15.89 7.72 -18.26
C THR A 207 14.81 7.10 -17.39
N VAL A 208 13.63 6.88 -17.97
CA VAL A 208 12.52 6.18 -17.33
C VAL A 208 12.19 4.91 -18.12
N ASP A 209 12.38 3.76 -17.50
CA ASP A 209 12.05 2.45 -18.03
C ASP A 209 10.83 1.90 -17.28
N VAL A 210 9.73 1.68 -17.99
CA VAL A 210 8.44 1.22 -17.44
C VAL A 210 8.05 -0.11 -18.03
N GLU A 211 7.71 -1.08 -17.20
CA GLU A 211 7.14 -2.36 -17.60
C GLU A 211 5.88 -2.65 -16.77
N VAL A 212 4.73 -2.77 -17.44
CA VAL A 212 3.45 -3.08 -16.80
C VAL A 212 2.97 -4.44 -17.31
N ASN A 213 2.89 -5.43 -16.43
CA ASN A 213 2.38 -6.77 -16.68
C ASN A 213 1.07 -7.04 -15.91
N GLY A 214 0.55 -6.05 -15.20
CA GLY A 214 -0.66 -6.10 -14.37
C GLY A 214 -1.77 -5.19 -14.87
N ALA A 215 -2.44 -4.53 -13.93
CA ALA A 215 -3.44 -3.50 -14.22
C ALA A 215 -3.11 -2.24 -13.42
N GLY A 216 -2.90 -1.12 -14.12
CA GLY A 216 -2.57 0.16 -13.45
C GLY A 216 -2.01 1.19 -14.43
N ASP A 217 -2.09 2.43 -13.99
CA ASP A 217 -1.62 3.57 -14.76
C ASP A 217 -0.27 4.07 -14.24
N VAL A 218 0.56 4.57 -15.15
CA VAL A 218 1.83 5.21 -14.78
C VAL A 218 1.78 6.68 -15.17
N THR A 219 1.84 7.57 -14.19
CA THR A 219 1.81 9.01 -14.40
C THR A 219 3.22 9.60 -14.28
N LEU A 220 3.66 10.28 -15.33
CA LEU A 220 4.93 11.02 -15.33
C LEU A 220 4.62 12.50 -15.08
N VAL A 221 5.01 13.02 -13.91
CA VAL A 221 4.80 14.43 -13.54
C VAL A 221 5.96 15.36 -13.98
N ARG A 222 7.02 14.78 -14.55
CA ARG A 222 8.14 15.51 -15.16
C ARG A 222 8.54 14.86 -16.47
N LYS A 223 8.95 15.66 -17.42
CA LYS A 223 9.37 15.18 -18.75
C LYS A 223 10.74 14.47 -18.67
N PRO A 224 10.81 13.15 -18.91
CA PRO A 224 12.07 12.44 -18.98
C PRO A 224 12.81 12.74 -20.29
N GLN A 225 14.14 12.63 -20.30
CA GLN A 225 14.94 12.70 -21.52
C GLN A 225 14.72 11.47 -22.42
N VAL A 226 14.58 10.31 -21.79
CA VAL A 226 14.33 9.05 -22.49
C VAL A 226 13.21 8.30 -21.75
N LEU A 227 12.17 7.96 -22.46
CA LEU A 227 11.11 7.08 -21.98
C LEU A 227 11.13 5.77 -22.76
N ARG A 228 11.28 4.66 -22.08
CA ARG A 228 11.06 3.31 -22.61
C ARG A 228 9.91 2.67 -21.87
N SER A 229 8.93 2.20 -22.61
CA SER A 229 7.75 1.60 -22.01
C SER A 229 7.35 0.30 -22.68
N ARG A 230 6.93 -0.66 -21.87
CA ARG A 230 6.32 -1.92 -22.30
C ARG A 230 5.07 -2.18 -21.50
N MET A 231 3.95 -2.26 -22.18
CA MET A 231 2.64 -2.53 -21.60
C MET A 231 2.16 -3.91 -22.07
N ASN A 232 2.11 -4.88 -21.16
CA ASN A 232 1.57 -6.23 -21.41
C ASN A 232 0.32 -6.48 -20.56
N GLY A 233 -0.22 -5.44 -19.93
CA GLY A 233 -1.37 -5.44 -19.04
C GLY A 233 -2.48 -4.52 -19.50
N ILE A 234 -3.28 -4.05 -18.54
CA ILE A 234 -4.36 -3.08 -18.74
C ILE A 234 -3.95 -1.78 -18.02
N GLY A 235 -4.01 -0.65 -18.73
CA GLY A 235 -3.68 0.66 -18.17
C GLY A 235 -3.11 1.62 -19.20
N SER A 236 -2.60 2.74 -18.74
CA SER A 236 -2.02 3.79 -19.57
C SER A 236 -0.69 4.30 -19.01
N ILE A 237 0.02 5.06 -19.83
CA ILE A 237 1.17 5.87 -19.39
C ILE A 237 0.82 7.32 -19.71
N ASP A 238 0.56 8.08 -18.67
CA ASP A 238 0.08 9.43 -18.76
C ASP A 238 1.21 10.44 -18.51
N HIS A 239 1.11 11.58 -19.16
CA HIS A 239 2.08 12.66 -19.10
C HIS A 239 1.42 13.90 -18.51
N ASP A 240 1.74 14.21 -17.25
CA ASP A 240 1.21 15.37 -16.51
C ASP A 240 2.30 16.44 -16.31
N TYR A 241 2.90 16.93 -17.45
CA TYR A 241 3.94 17.96 -17.48
C TYR A 241 3.83 18.89 -18.68
#